data_01cfc8faf23602a47395f1ab24e9c1e9
#
_entry.id   01cfc8faf23602a47395f1ab24e9c1e9
#
_cell.length_a   1.000
_cell.length_b   1.000
_cell.length_c   1.000
_cell.angle_alpha   90.00
_cell.angle_beta   90.00
_cell.angle_gamma   90.00
#
_symmetry.space_group_name_H-M   'P 1'
#
loop_
_entity.id
_entity.type
_entity.pdbx_description
1 polymer ?
#
loop_
_entity_poly.entity_id
_entity_poly.type
_entity_poly.pdbx_seq_one_letter_code
_entity_poly.pdbx_strand_id
1 'polypeptide(L)'
;DEYLFRSRVTSAAHLNRDVTILHELAHMWFGDLVTMKWWDDLWLNESFAEWCSYHCRAVICTQDGGEDPWVSFANQRKTWGYTQDQLPTTHPIAADMVDLDAVEQNFDGITYAKGASTLKQLVAFVGQDNFLAGVHEYFVAHEFGNTELADLLTKLHDASGRDLSDFTDTWLKTPGVNVMQADFDVDAQGNFTRFDVVQSAPERFPVLRTHRMG
;
A
#
# COMPACT_ATOMS: atom_id res chain seq x y z
N ASP A 1 20.36 -8.09 16.78
CA ASP A 1 21.67 -8.21 16.11
C ASP A 1 21.59 -8.19 14.59
N GLU A 2 20.43 -8.47 13.99
CA GLU A 2 20.23 -8.58 12.54
C GLU A 2 20.54 -7.26 11.79
N TYR A 3 20.26 -6.12 12.39
CA TYR A 3 20.49 -4.80 11.80
C TYR A 3 21.84 -4.16 12.17
N LEU A 4 22.67 -4.87 12.98
CA LEU A 4 24.02 -4.45 13.32
C LEU A 4 25.05 -5.16 12.42
N PHE A 5 25.38 -4.53 11.31
CA PHE A 5 26.33 -5.11 10.36
C PHE A 5 27.74 -5.16 10.93
N ARG A 6 28.30 -6.37 11.01
CA ARG A 6 29.67 -6.61 11.46
C ARG A 6 30.70 -6.73 10.32
N SER A 7 30.22 -6.62 9.08
CA SER A 7 31.02 -6.67 7.86
C SER A 7 30.38 -5.79 6.77
N ARG A 8 31.08 -5.65 5.64
CA ARG A 8 30.52 -4.97 4.49
C ARG A 8 29.34 -5.77 3.94
N VAL A 9 28.20 -5.11 3.76
CA VAL A 9 26.96 -5.68 3.21
C VAL A 9 26.55 -4.95 1.93
N THR A 10 25.53 -5.47 1.25
CA THR A 10 24.99 -4.89 0.02
C THR A 10 24.16 -3.64 0.29
N SER A 11 23.95 -2.81 -0.73
CA SER A 11 23.02 -1.68 -0.66
C SER A 11 21.58 -2.14 -0.32
N ALA A 12 21.17 -3.32 -0.82
CA ALA A 12 19.87 -3.89 -0.48
C ALA A 12 19.71 -4.21 1.02
N ALA A 13 20.79 -4.68 1.68
CA ALA A 13 20.77 -4.93 3.12
C ALA A 13 20.66 -3.61 3.92
N HIS A 14 21.34 -2.54 3.47
CA HIS A 14 21.20 -1.22 4.07
C HIS A 14 19.78 -0.69 3.89
N LEU A 15 19.22 -0.76 2.67
CA LEU A 15 17.85 -0.34 2.42
C LEU A 15 16.84 -1.11 3.29
N ASN A 16 16.99 -2.44 3.38
CA ASN A 16 16.10 -3.26 4.22
C ASN A 16 16.14 -2.82 5.69
N ARG A 17 17.33 -2.56 6.25
CA ARG A 17 17.46 -2.00 7.60
C ARG A 17 16.76 -0.65 7.73
N ASP A 18 17.00 0.26 6.76
CA ASP A 18 16.45 1.61 6.80
C ASP A 18 14.92 1.59 6.76
N VAL A 19 14.32 0.81 5.85
CA VAL A 19 12.85 0.70 5.76
C VAL A 19 12.26 0.00 6.99
N THR A 20 12.93 -0.98 7.58
CA THR A 20 12.47 -1.59 8.83
C THR A 20 12.45 -0.57 9.97
N ILE A 21 13.53 0.19 10.17
CA ILE A 21 13.58 1.22 11.22
C ILE A 21 12.47 2.26 11.00
N LEU A 22 12.26 2.70 9.76
CA LEU A 22 11.21 3.66 9.42
C LEU A 22 9.80 3.09 9.59
N HIS A 23 9.61 1.77 9.36
CA HIS A 23 8.37 1.06 9.62
C HIS A 23 8.03 1.10 11.12
N GLU A 24 8.97 0.69 11.97
CA GLU A 24 8.76 0.72 13.43
C GLU A 24 8.56 2.14 13.96
N LEU A 25 9.24 3.13 13.37
CA LEU A 25 9.00 4.54 13.71
C LEU A 25 7.60 5.00 13.31
N ALA A 26 7.08 4.56 12.17
CA ALA A 26 5.73 4.93 11.72
C ALA A 26 4.64 4.41 12.66
N HIS A 27 4.88 3.28 13.34
CA HIS A 27 3.96 2.75 14.36
C HIS A 27 3.75 3.69 15.54
N MET A 28 4.64 4.65 15.80
CA MET A 28 4.40 5.71 16.81
C MET A 28 3.15 6.54 16.50
N TRP A 29 2.73 6.61 15.24
CA TRP A 29 1.48 7.25 14.79
C TRP A 29 0.39 6.23 14.48
N PHE A 30 0.72 5.28 13.59
CA PHE A 30 -0.18 4.22 13.12
C PHE A 30 -0.02 2.98 14.02
N GLY A 31 -0.72 2.94 15.14
CA GLY A 31 -0.65 1.90 16.16
C GLY A 31 -0.59 2.44 17.57
N ASP A 32 0.33 3.37 17.88
CA ASP A 32 0.51 3.92 19.21
C ASP A 32 -0.38 5.16 19.45
N LEU A 33 -0.25 6.19 18.60
CA LEU A 33 -1.05 7.41 18.75
C LEU A 33 -2.52 7.16 18.43
N VAL A 34 -2.80 6.44 17.35
CA VAL A 34 -4.14 6.01 16.95
C VAL A 34 -4.08 4.51 16.64
N THR A 35 -4.91 3.73 17.31
CA THR A 35 -4.97 2.27 17.21
C THR A 35 -6.28 1.85 16.54
N MET A 36 -6.29 0.79 15.73
CA MET A 36 -7.54 0.22 15.23
C MET A 36 -8.45 -0.23 16.39
N LYS A 37 -9.78 -0.19 16.19
CA LYS A 37 -10.76 -0.70 17.16
C LYS A 37 -10.70 -2.22 17.28
N TRP A 38 -10.47 -2.90 16.19
CA TRP A 38 -10.37 -4.34 16.12
C TRP A 38 -9.40 -4.78 14.99
N TRP A 39 -9.06 -6.03 14.96
CA TRP A 39 -8.06 -6.61 14.07
C TRP A 39 -8.47 -6.68 12.59
N ASP A 40 -9.75 -6.51 12.26
CA ASP A 40 -10.22 -6.37 10.87
C ASP A 40 -9.60 -5.17 10.15
N ASP A 41 -9.20 -4.16 10.92
CA ASP A 41 -8.46 -3.00 10.44
C ASP A 41 -6.95 -3.04 10.75
N LEU A 42 -6.34 -4.24 10.93
CA LEU A 42 -4.89 -4.42 11.11
C LEU A 42 -4.07 -3.66 10.06
N TRP A 43 -4.57 -3.58 8.85
CA TRP A 43 -3.96 -2.86 7.74
C TRP A 43 -3.80 -1.35 7.99
N LEU A 44 -4.65 -0.73 8.81
CA LEU A 44 -4.51 0.69 9.21
C LEU A 44 -3.18 0.94 9.95
N ASN A 45 -2.64 -0.06 10.61
CA ASN A 45 -1.32 0.02 11.22
C ASN A 45 -0.24 -0.44 10.23
N GLU A 46 -0.31 -1.68 9.78
CA GLU A 46 0.78 -2.34 9.06
C GLU A 46 0.98 -1.83 7.63
N SER A 47 -0.12 -1.66 6.86
CA SER A 47 -0.02 -1.12 5.50
C SER A 47 0.48 0.33 5.50
N PHE A 48 0.05 1.13 6.49
CA PHE A 48 0.52 2.50 6.63
C PHE A 48 1.97 2.56 7.06
N ALA A 49 2.39 1.76 8.04
CA ALA A 49 3.80 1.70 8.44
C ALA A 49 4.69 1.27 7.28
N GLU A 50 4.27 0.26 6.51
CA GLU A 50 4.98 -0.19 5.31
C GLU A 50 5.05 0.92 4.24
N TRP A 51 3.93 1.59 3.93
CA TRP A 51 3.92 2.70 2.97
C TRP A 51 4.79 3.87 3.45
N CYS A 52 4.66 4.29 4.70
CA CYS A 52 5.42 5.38 5.30
C CYS A 52 6.92 5.11 5.24
N SER A 53 7.36 3.88 5.51
CA SER A 53 8.78 3.54 5.50
C SER A 53 9.42 3.78 4.14
N TYR A 54 8.78 3.35 3.07
CA TYR A 54 9.24 3.58 1.70
C TYR A 54 9.09 5.04 1.26
N HIS A 55 8.00 5.70 1.66
CA HIS A 55 7.79 7.11 1.36
C HIS A 55 8.85 8.00 2.02
N CYS A 56 9.09 7.83 3.31
CA CYS A 56 10.12 8.58 4.04
C CYS A 56 11.53 8.29 3.49
N ARG A 57 11.84 7.02 3.18
CA ARG A 57 13.14 6.69 2.59
C ARG A 57 13.31 7.29 1.19
N ALA A 58 12.23 7.39 0.40
CA ALA A 58 12.24 8.07 -0.89
C ALA A 58 12.51 9.58 -0.74
N VAL A 59 11.93 10.24 0.25
CA VAL A 59 12.22 11.65 0.57
C VAL A 59 13.70 11.82 0.97
N ILE A 60 14.23 10.94 1.82
CA ILE A 60 15.64 10.97 2.24
C ILE A 60 16.57 10.77 1.04
N CYS A 61 16.28 9.84 0.14
CA CYS A 61 17.15 9.56 -1.00
C CYS A 61 17.27 10.73 -1.99
N THR A 62 16.28 11.61 -2.06
CA THR A 62 16.40 12.85 -2.84
C THR A 62 17.47 13.80 -2.29
N GLN A 63 17.83 13.66 -1.03
CA GLN A 63 18.82 14.48 -0.33
C GLN A 63 20.21 13.84 -0.33
N ASP A 64 20.29 12.52 -0.16
CA ASP A 64 21.54 11.76 -0.09
C ASP A 64 22.02 11.22 -1.44
N GLY A 65 21.21 11.36 -2.52
CA GLY A 65 21.55 10.88 -3.86
C GLY A 65 21.46 9.36 -4.01
N GLY A 66 20.75 8.69 -3.13
CA GLY A 66 20.54 7.24 -3.17
C GLY A 66 19.58 6.78 -4.27
N GLU A 67 19.43 5.48 -4.42
CA GLU A 67 18.45 4.87 -5.33
C GLU A 67 17.02 4.99 -4.74
N ASP A 68 16.02 5.25 -5.60
CA ASP A 68 14.62 5.32 -5.18
C ASP A 68 14.17 3.96 -4.59
N PRO A 69 13.79 3.92 -3.30
CA PRO A 69 13.41 2.68 -2.63
C PRO A 69 12.15 2.03 -3.24
N TRP A 70 11.31 2.78 -3.96
CA TRP A 70 10.15 2.24 -4.65
C TRP A 70 10.50 1.29 -5.79
N VAL A 71 11.72 1.35 -6.34
CA VAL A 71 12.24 0.36 -7.29
C VAL A 71 12.40 -0.99 -6.59
N SER A 72 13.03 -1.01 -5.43
CA SER A 72 13.17 -2.23 -4.61
C SER A 72 11.81 -2.75 -4.12
N PHE A 73 10.92 -1.86 -3.69
CA PHE A 73 9.54 -2.21 -3.33
C PHE A 73 8.82 -2.94 -4.47
N ALA A 74 8.86 -2.38 -5.67
CA ALA A 74 8.21 -2.98 -6.85
C ALA A 74 8.74 -4.38 -7.16
N ASN A 75 10.05 -4.58 -7.03
CA ASN A 75 10.70 -5.85 -7.37
C ASN A 75 10.57 -6.93 -6.29
N GLN A 76 10.49 -6.57 -5.01
CA GLN A 76 10.52 -7.52 -3.90
C GLN A 76 9.18 -7.57 -3.16
N ARG A 77 8.79 -6.47 -2.52
CA ARG A 77 7.57 -6.43 -1.68
C ARG A 77 6.31 -6.63 -2.51
N LYS A 78 6.18 -5.89 -3.60
CA LYS A 78 5.01 -6.01 -4.49
C LYS A 78 4.91 -7.41 -5.12
N THR A 79 6.04 -8.05 -5.44
CA THR A 79 6.07 -9.44 -5.92
C THR A 79 5.58 -10.40 -4.86
N TRP A 80 5.94 -10.21 -3.59
CA TRP A 80 5.40 -10.98 -2.47
C TRP A 80 3.87 -10.81 -2.36
N GLY A 81 3.37 -9.58 -2.41
CA GLY A 81 1.93 -9.31 -2.44
C GLY A 81 1.21 -9.97 -3.61
N TYR A 82 1.77 -9.91 -4.82
CA TYR A 82 1.21 -10.59 -5.99
C TYR A 82 1.18 -12.12 -5.83
N THR A 83 2.21 -12.70 -5.25
CA THR A 83 2.27 -14.15 -5.01
C THR A 83 1.15 -14.56 -4.05
N GLN A 84 1.02 -13.88 -2.92
CA GLN A 84 0.00 -14.21 -1.92
C GLN A 84 -1.42 -13.96 -2.40
N ASP A 85 -1.65 -12.87 -3.14
CA ASP A 85 -2.99 -12.49 -3.63
C ASP A 85 -3.53 -13.44 -4.72
N GLN A 86 -2.70 -14.36 -5.22
CA GLN A 86 -3.09 -15.40 -6.18
C GLN A 86 -3.27 -16.78 -5.52
N LEU A 87 -2.95 -16.92 -4.23
CA LEU A 87 -3.14 -18.18 -3.50
C LEU A 87 -4.62 -18.42 -3.14
N PRO A 88 -5.01 -19.68 -2.90
CA PRO A 88 -6.34 -19.99 -2.36
C PRO A 88 -6.65 -19.31 -1.03
N THR A 89 -5.61 -18.99 -0.26
CA THR A 89 -5.67 -18.33 1.06
C THR A 89 -5.72 -16.80 0.97
N THR A 90 -5.83 -16.23 -0.22
CA THR A 90 -5.95 -14.77 -0.36
C THR A 90 -7.20 -14.23 0.34
N HIS A 91 -7.10 -13.03 0.84
CA HIS A 91 -8.17 -12.32 1.55
C HIS A 91 -8.18 -10.83 1.15
N PRO A 92 -9.25 -10.07 1.45
CA PRO A 92 -9.24 -8.61 1.32
C PRO A 92 -8.18 -7.96 2.22
N ILE A 93 -7.78 -6.73 1.91
CA ILE A 93 -6.91 -5.93 2.79
C ILE A 93 -7.66 -5.63 4.10
N ALA A 94 -8.90 -5.12 4.01
CA ALA A 94 -9.83 -5.02 5.14
C ALA A 94 -10.61 -6.33 5.23
N ALA A 95 -10.15 -7.25 6.06
CA ALA A 95 -10.66 -8.62 6.17
C ALA A 95 -11.36 -8.84 7.51
N ASP A 96 -12.42 -9.64 7.50
CA ASP A 96 -13.09 -10.04 8.73
C ASP A 96 -12.19 -10.95 9.58
N MET A 97 -11.91 -10.52 10.81
CA MET A 97 -11.10 -11.26 11.79
C MET A 97 -12.01 -11.90 12.85
N VAL A 98 -12.39 -13.15 12.62
CA VAL A 98 -13.33 -13.86 13.50
C VAL A 98 -12.69 -14.34 14.80
N ASP A 99 -11.37 -14.56 14.81
CA ASP A 99 -10.59 -15.03 15.96
C ASP A 99 -9.09 -14.67 15.82
N LEU A 100 -8.30 -15.00 16.84
CA LEU A 100 -6.86 -14.71 16.85
C LEU A 100 -6.06 -15.56 15.86
N ASP A 101 -6.52 -16.76 15.51
CA ASP A 101 -5.87 -17.60 14.51
C ASP A 101 -5.98 -16.92 13.11
N ALA A 102 -7.14 -16.33 12.82
CA ALA A 102 -7.32 -15.51 11.62
C ALA A 102 -6.40 -14.29 11.62
N VAL A 103 -6.22 -13.62 12.76
CA VAL A 103 -5.30 -12.49 12.92
C VAL A 103 -3.87 -12.90 12.60
N GLU A 104 -3.36 -14.00 13.19
CA GLU A 104 -1.99 -14.47 12.95
C GLU A 104 -1.73 -14.76 11.47
N GLN A 105 -2.69 -15.29 10.76
CA GLN A 105 -2.60 -15.59 9.33
C GLN A 105 -2.61 -14.35 8.43
N ASN A 106 -3.10 -13.23 8.95
CA ASN A 106 -3.19 -11.96 8.21
C ASN A 106 -1.95 -11.05 8.37
N PHE A 107 -0.95 -11.43 9.18
CA PHE A 107 0.38 -10.81 9.14
C PHE A 107 1.16 -11.31 7.92
N ASP A 108 0.72 -10.93 6.74
CA ASP A 108 1.14 -11.50 5.47
C ASP A 108 1.37 -10.45 4.37
N GLY A 109 1.72 -10.90 3.15
CA GLY A 109 1.97 -10.01 2.01
C GLY A 109 0.73 -9.23 1.54
N ILE A 110 -0.49 -9.62 1.93
CA ILE A 110 -1.70 -8.84 1.65
C ILE A 110 -1.71 -7.62 2.55
N THR A 111 -1.65 -7.80 3.86
CA THR A 111 -1.66 -6.71 4.83
C THR A 111 -0.49 -5.75 4.64
N TYR A 112 0.73 -6.25 4.42
CA TYR A 112 1.91 -5.39 4.26
C TYR A 112 2.04 -4.88 2.82
N ALA A 113 2.32 -5.75 1.86
CA ALA A 113 2.77 -5.36 0.53
C ALA A 113 1.63 -4.91 -0.40
N LYS A 114 0.51 -5.66 -0.46
CA LYS A 114 -0.67 -5.23 -1.21
C LYS A 114 -1.27 -3.98 -0.60
N GLY A 115 -1.40 -3.93 0.73
CA GLY A 115 -1.89 -2.76 1.44
C GLY A 115 -1.10 -1.50 1.14
N ALA A 116 0.24 -1.53 1.28
CA ALA A 116 1.09 -0.40 0.93
C ALA A 116 1.02 -0.02 -0.55
N SER A 117 0.90 -1.01 -1.47
CA SER A 117 0.68 -0.76 -2.89
C SER A 117 -0.64 -0.05 -3.15
N THR A 118 -1.69 -0.44 -2.44
CA THR A 118 -3.03 0.16 -2.53
C THR A 118 -3.02 1.58 -1.95
N LEU A 119 -2.34 1.82 -0.83
CA LEU A 119 -2.14 3.18 -0.32
C LEU A 119 -1.39 4.07 -1.32
N LYS A 120 -0.39 3.54 -2.03
CA LYS A 120 0.28 4.29 -3.10
C LYS A 120 -0.68 4.67 -4.24
N GLN A 121 -1.62 3.78 -4.60
CA GLN A 121 -2.71 4.11 -5.55
C GLN A 121 -3.69 5.14 -4.97
N LEU A 122 -4.04 5.03 -3.70
CA LEU A 122 -4.92 5.99 -3.02
C LEU A 122 -4.30 7.40 -3.00
N VAL A 123 -3.00 7.50 -2.65
CA VAL A 123 -2.26 8.77 -2.72
C VAL A 123 -2.31 9.38 -4.13
N ALA A 124 -2.12 8.55 -5.18
CA ALA A 124 -2.20 9.00 -6.56
C ALA A 124 -3.64 9.39 -6.97
N PHE A 125 -4.65 8.76 -6.38
CA PHE A 125 -6.07 9.02 -6.65
C PHE A 125 -6.54 10.33 -6.01
N VAL A 126 -6.22 10.58 -4.73
CA VAL A 126 -6.66 11.80 -4.02
C VAL A 126 -5.70 12.97 -4.17
N GLY A 127 -4.45 12.73 -4.57
CA GLY A 127 -3.35 13.69 -4.58
C GLY A 127 -2.57 13.68 -3.26
N GLN A 128 -1.24 13.79 -3.36
CA GLN A 128 -0.35 13.65 -2.20
C GLN A 128 -0.65 14.68 -1.10
N ASP A 129 -0.83 15.95 -1.45
CA ASP A 129 -1.08 17.01 -0.47
C ASP A 129 -2.41 16.80 0.26
N ASN A 130 -3.47 16.40 -0.46
CA ASN A 130 -4.76 16.07 0.13
C ASN A 130 -4.67 14.83 1.02
N PHE A 131 -3.91 13.80 0.59
CA PHE A 131 -3.69 12.60 1.40
C PHE A 131 -3.00 12.94 2.73
N LEU A 132 -1.91 13.71 2.69
CA LEU A 132 -1.19 14.11 3.90
C LEU A 132 -2.04 15.00 4.81
N ALA A 133 -2.82 15.93 4.23
CA ALA A 133 -3.74 16.77 4.98
C ALA A 133 -4.84 15.92 5.66
N GLY A 134 -5.45 14.97 4.95
CA GLY A 134 -6.46 14.07 5.50
C GLY A 134 -5.91 13.18 6.62
N VAL A 135 -4.70 12.64 6.45
CA VAL A 135 -4.01 11.85 7.50
C VAL A 135 -3.68 12.72 8.72
N HIS A 136 -3.25 13.96 8.52
CA HIS A 136 -3.03 14.91 9.63
C HIS A 136 -4.32 15.13 10.43
N GLU A 137 -5.43 15.44 9.75
CA GLU A 137 -6.73 15.65 10.40
C GLU A 137 -7.27 14.36 11.07
N TYR A 138 -6.94 13.20 10.52
CA TYR A 138 -7.26 11.92 11.15
C TYR A 138 -6.54 11.77 12.50
N PHE A 139 -5.23 12.06 12.58
CA PHE A 139 -4.48 12.00 13.82
C PHE A 139 -4.98 13.03 14.85
N VAL A 140 -5.19 14.29 14.43
CA VAL A 140 -5.70 15.34 15.32
C VAL A 140 -7.06 14.98 15.91
N ALA A 141 -7.94 14.36 15.11
CA ALA A 141 -9.28 14.01 15.56
C ALA A 141 -9.32 12.77 16.48
N HIS A 142 -8.33 11.89 16.37
CA HIS A 142 -8.40 10.57 17.01
C HIS A 142 -7.19 10.24 17.89
N GLU A 143 -6.34 11.22 18.23
CA GLU A 143 -5.16 11.02 19.07
C GLU A 143 -5.51 10.33 20.39
N PHE A 144 -4.72 9.31 20.75
CA PHE A 144 -4.92 8.46 21.92
C PHE A 144 -6.25 7.68 21.94
N GLY A 145 -6.85 7.51 20.77
CA GLY A 145 -8.13 6.81 20.58
C GLY A 145 -8.01 5.60 19.67
N ASN A 146 -9.18 5.00 19.39
CA ASN A 146 -9.33 3.85 18.52
C ASN A 146 -10.23 4.19 17.32
N THR A 147 -9.86 3.70 16.16
CA THR A 147 -10.51 4.03 14.88
C THR A 147 -10.83 2.78 14.06
N GLU A 148 -11.65 2.98 13.05
CA GLU A 148 -11.97 2.03 12.00
C GLU A 148 -11.75 2.68 10.61
N LEU A 149 -11.79 1.89 9.56
CA LEU A 149 -11.60 2.34 8.18
C LEU A 149 -12.42 3.60 7.83
N ALA A 150 -13.68 3.67 8.28
CA ALA A 150 -14.58 4.78 7.99
C ALA A 150 -14.07 6.14 8.53
N ASP A 151 -13.38 6.13 9.68
CA ASP A 151 -12.83 7.34 10.30
C ASP A 151 -11.75 7.96 9.40
N LEU A 152 -10.84 7.13 8.86
CA LEU A 152 -9.82 7.56 7.91
C LEU A 152 -10.41 8.05 6.59
N LEU A 153 -11.34 7.26 6.00
CA LEU A 153 -11.94 7.60 4.71
C LEU A 153 -12.70 8.92 4.77
N THR A 154 -13.37 9.22 5.89
CA THR A 154 -14.04 10.51 6.11
C THR A 154 -13.06 11.67 6.01
N LYS A 155 -11.89 11.58 6.65
CA LYS A 155 -10.88 12.64 6.61
C LYS A 155 -10.24 12.80 5.23
N LEU A 156 -10.01 11.69 4.53
CA LEU A 156 -9.50 11.73 3.16
C LEU A 156 -10.52 12.29 2.16
N HIS A 157 -11.81 11.96 2.35
CA HIS A 157 -12.90 12.57 1.58
C HIS A 157 -12.95 14.09 1.80
N ASP A 158 -12.95 14.54 3.06
CA ASP A 158 -13.03 15.94 3.42
C ASP A 158 -11.85 16.75 2.84
N ALA A 159 -10.64 16.19 2.90
CA ALA A 159 -9.44 16.84 2.38
C ALA A 159 -9.37 16.87 0.84
N SER A 160 -9.88 15.84 0.16
CA SER A 160 -9.75 15.70 -1.29
C SER A 160 -10.98 16.09 -2.09
N GLY A 161 -12.16 16.11 -1.47
CA GLY A 161 -13.46 16.25 -2.13
C GLY A 161 -13.84 15.07 -3.02
N ARG A 162 -13.14 13.92 -2.91
CA ARG A 162 -13.38 12.73 -3.74
C ARG A 162 -14.24 11.71 -3.01
N ASP A 163 -15.19 11.12 -3.73
CA ASP A 163 -15.87 9.91 -3.27
C ASP A 163 -14.90 8.72 -3.31
N LEU A 164 -14.74 8.06 -2.17
CA LEU A 164 -13.84 6.91 -1.98
C LEU A 164 -14.60 5.58 -1.91
N SER A 165 -15.91 5.56 -2.12
CA SER A 165 -16.72 4.35 -1.98
C SER A 165 -16.31 3.26 -2.95
N ASP A 166 -16.19 3.57 -4.24
CA ASP A 166 -15.76 2.61 -5.28
C ASP A 166 -14.32 2.12 -5.02
N PHE A 167 -13.41 3.04 -4.62
CA PHE A 167 -12.05 2.66 -4.27
C PHE A 167 -12.03 1.69 -3.08
N THR A 168 -12.79 1.97 -2.05
CA THR A 168 -12.90 1.11 -0.86
C THR A 168 -13.41 -0.28 -1.23
N ASP A 169 -14.49 -0.37 -1.95
CA ASP A 169 -15.13 -1.64 -2.28
C ASP A 169 -14.27 -2.49 -3.24
N THR A 170 -13.61 -1.85 -4.21
CA THR A 170 -12.81 -2.59 -5.21
C THR A 170 -11.39 -2.88 -4.77
N TRP A 171 -10.74 -1.99 -4.00
CA TRP A 171 -9.35 -2.15 -3.60
C TRP A 171 -9.16 -2.74 -2.20
N LEU A 172 -9.93 -2.27 -1.21
CA LEU A 172 -9.72 -2.68 0.18
C LEU A 172 -10.53 -3.92 0.55
N LYS A 173 -11.74 -4.06 0.04
CA LYS A 173 -12.66 -5.16 0.41
C LYS A 173 -12.70 -6.33 -0.57
N THR A 174 -11.86 -6.31 -1.61
CA THR A 174 -11.86 -7.37 -2.62
C THR A 174 -10.47 -7.96 -2.80
N PRO A 175 -10.31 -9.30 -2.70
CA PRO A 175 -9.04 -9.98 -2.96
C PRO A 175 -8.77 -10.12 -4.48
N GLY A 176 -7.58 -10.62 -4.81
CA GLY A 176 -7.17 -10.95 -6.17
C GLY A 176 -6.51 -9.80 -6.91
N VAL A 177 -5.80 -10.14 -7.97
CA VAL A 177 -5.03 -9.24 -8.83
C VAL A 177 -5.74 -8.99 -10.16
N ASN A 178 -5.54 -7.81 -10.75
CA ASN A 178 -5.89 -7.57 -12.16
C ASN A 178 -4.67 -7.81 -13.05
N VAL A 179 -4.93 -8.29 -14.26
CA VAL A 179 -3.92 -8.38 -15.32
C VAL A 179 -4.11 -7.17 -16.24
N MET A 180 -3.00 -6.46 -16.50
CA MET A 180 -2.96 -5.32 -17.40
C MET A 180 -2.09 -5.68 -18.59
N GLN A 181 -2.60 -5.52 -19.80
CA GLN A 181 -1.89 -5.84 -21.04
C GLN A 181 -1.95 -4.64 -21.98
N ALA A 182 -0.78 -4.25 -22.50
CA ALA A 182 -0.72 -3.27 -23.59
C ALA A 182 -1.11 -3.95 -24.91
N ASP A 183 -2.01 -3.31 -25.66
CA ASP A 183 -2.38 -3.67 -27.03
C ASP A 183 -2.20 -2.43 -27.90
N PHE A 184 -1.29 -2.51 -28.90
CA PHE A 184 -0.88 -1.33 -29.65
C PHE A 184 -0.49 -1.65 -31.09
N ASP A 185 -0.61 -0.62 -31.95
CA ASP A 185 -0.12 -0.62 -33.32
C ASP A 185 0.93 0.49 -33.49
N VAL A 186 1.90 0.25 -34.37
CA VAL A 186 2.94 1.23 -34.69
C VAL A 186 3.03 1.46 -36.19
N ASP A 187 3.39 2.66 -36.61
CA ASP A 187 3.68 3.00 -38.03
C ASP A 187 5.09 2.53 -38.44
N ALA A 188 5.44 2.76 -39.67
CA ALA A 188 6.76 2.40 -40.25
C ALA A 188 7.92 3.17 -39.59
N GLN A 189 7.67 4.25 -38.88
CA GLN A 189 8.63 5.08 -38.15
C GLN A 189 8.73 4.68 -36.67
N GLY A 190 7.90 3.73 -36.18
CA GLY A 190 7.88 3.26 -34.82
C GLY A 190 7.03 4.12 -33.87
N ASN A 191 6.20 5.05 -34.38
CA ASN A 191 5.28 5.81 -33.55
C ASN A 191 4.00 5.00 -33.33
N PHE A 192 3.43 5.09 -32.12
CA PHE A 192 2.16 4.47 -31.82
C PHE A 192 1.03 5.12 -32.65
N THR A 193 0.27 4.31 -33.38
CA THR A 193 -0.96 4.70 -34.07
C THR A 193 -2.21 4.34 -33.27
N ARG A 194 -2.08 3.35 -32.39
CA ARG A 194 -3.07 2.96 -31.38
C ARG A 194 -2.34 2.45 -30.14
N PHE A 195 -2.85 2.76 -28.96
CA PHE A 195 -2.34 2.22 -27.70
C PHE A 195 -3.51 2.06 -26.71
N ASP A 196 -3.84 0.82 -26.41
CA ASP A 196 -4.87 0.45 -25.43
C ASP A 196 -4.25 -0.29 -24.25
N VAL A 197 -4.81 -0.09 -23.06
CA VAL A 197 -4.52 -0.93 -21.91
C VAL A 197 -5.74 -1.79 -21.62
N VAL A 198 -5.62 -3.08 -21.83
CA VAL A 198 -6.68 -4.05 -21.59
C VAL A 198 -6.54 -4.58 -20.18
N GLN A 199 -7.59 -4.43 -19.37
CA GLN A 199 -7.65 -4.96 -18.02
C GLN A 199 -8.51 -6.21 -17.98
N SER A 200 -8.05 -7.23 -17.24
CA SER A 200 -8.85 -8.42 -16.92
C SER A 200 -8.71 -8.82 -15.46
N ALA A 201 -9.64 -9.63 -14.98
CA ALA A 201 -9.66 -10.17 -13.63
C ALA A 201 -9.88 -11.68 -13.66
N PRO A 202 -9.39 -12.44 -12.65
CA PRO A 202 -9.65 -13.87 -12.53
C PRO A 202 -11.15 -14.14 -12.33
N GLU A 203 -11.66 -15.25 -12.85
CA GLU A 203 -13.08 -15.65 -12.67
C GLU A 203 -13.51 -15.73 -11.21
N ARG A 204 -12.60 -16.15 -10.32
CA ARG A 204 -12.84 -16.25 -8.88
C ARG A 204 -13.11 -14.90 -8.24
N PHE A 205 -12.46 -13.83 -8.73
CA PHE A 205 -12.58 -12.46 -8.23
C PHE A 205 -12.73 -11.50 -9.41
N PRO A 206 -13.92 -11.43 -10.05
CA PRO A 206 -14.13 -10.75 -11.33
C PRO A 206 -14.30 -9.22 -11.16
N VAL A 207 -13.45 -8.60 -10.33
CA VAL A 207 -13.51 -7.17 -10.04
C VAL A 207 -12.42 -6.44 -10.81
N LEU A 208 -12.83 -5.51 -11.67
CA LEU A 208 -11.93 -4.56 -12.32
C LEU A 208 -11.76 -3.33 -11.45
N ARG A 209 -10.54 -2.83 -11.35
CA ARG A 209 -10.18 -1.69 -10.51
C ARG A 209 -9.80 -0.49 -11.34
N THR A 210 -10.11 0.71 -10.86
CA THR A 210 -9.61 1.95 -11.44
C THR A 210 -8.15 2.13 -11.06
N HIS A 211 -7.27 2.25 -12.06
CA HIS A 211 -5.83 2.45 -11.86
C HIS A 211 -5.41 3.85 -12.32
N ARG A 212 -4.45 4.42 -11.61
CA ARG A 212 -3.63 5.51 -12.13
C ARG A 212 -2.27 4.93 -12.53
N MET A 213 -1.96 5.04 -13.82
CA MET A 213 -0.68 4.63 -14.41
C MET A 213 0.08 5.88 -14.87
N GLY A 214 1.40 5.88 -14.73
CA GLY A 214 2.30 6.92 -15.21
C GLY A 214 3.16 6.43 -16.34
#